data_6d20d2f3f52ec959bf9f3e26ad7b9018
#
_entry.id   6d20d2f3f52ec959bf9f3e26ad7b9018
#
_cell.length_a   1.000
_cell.length_b   1.000
_cell.length_c   1.000
_cell.angle_alpha   90.00
_cell.angle_beta   90.00
_cell.angle_gamma   90.00
#
_symmetry.space_group_name_H-M   'P 1'
#
loop_
_entity.id
_entity.type
_entity.pdbx_description
1 polymer ?
#
loop_
_entity_poly.entity_id
_entity_poly.type
_entity_poly.pdbx_seq_one_letter_code
_entity_poly.pdbx_strand_id
1 'polypeptide(L)'
;ESPFEVCKNSDFVGSTEFILKTIQKSEKNTKWLVGTELNLVNRLANEMKSEGKLVQFMSHVVCECSTMARIDPQHLAWTLENILKDTPVNIIKVKESEAKLAKLALDRMLDVT
;
A
#
# COMPACT_ATOMS: atom_id res chain seq x y z
N GLU A 1 1.59 -9.22 1.50
CA GLU A 1 0.16 -9.37 1.85
C GLU A 1 -0.55 -10.46 1.04
N SER A 2 0.05 -10.97 0.00
CA SER A 2 -0.52 -12.05 -0.81
C SER A 2 -0.22 -13.42 -0.19
N PRO A 3 -1.11 -14.42 -0.34
CA PRO A 3 -0.85 -15.79 0.08
C PRO A 3 0.41 -16.37 -0.58
N PHE A 4 1.08 -17.27 0.12
CA PHE A 4 2.32 -17.89 -0.35
C PHE A 4 2.21 -18.50 -1.75
N GLU A 5 1.10 -19.19 -2.05
CA GLU A 5 0.88 -19.80 -3.37
C GLU A 5 0.76 -18.75 -4.49
N VAL A 6 0.22 -17.57 -4.20
CA VAL A 6 0.17 -16.45 -5.16
C VAL A 6 1.58 -15.93 -5.42
N CYS A 7 2.36 -15.70 -4.36
CA CYS A 7 3.75 -15.26 -4.51
C CYS A 7 4.60 -16.27 -5.28
N LYS A 8 4.42 -17.56 -5.01
CA LYS A 8 5.16 -18.64 -5.69
C LYS A 8 4.91 -18.70 -7.20
N ASN A 9 3.69 -18.35 -7.63
CA ASN A 9 3.28 -18.39 -9.03
C ASN A 9 3.33 -17.02 -9.73
N SER A 10 3.90 -16.00 -9.08
CA SER A 10 4.04 -14.67 -9.64
C SER A 10 5.42 -14.48 -10.27
N ASP A 11 5.48 -13.72 -11.36
CA ASP A 11 6.74 -13.38 -12.04
C ASP A 11 7.60 -12.43 -11.20
N PHE A 12 6.96 -11.56 -10.41
CA PHE A 12 7.62 -10.57 -9.57
C PHE A 12 6.96 -10.53 -8.18
N VAL A 13 7.77 -10.54 -7.15
CA VAL A 13 7.34 -10.40 -5.75
C VAL A 13 8.25 -9.39 -5.05
N GLY A 14 7.67 -8.46 -4.33
CA GLY A 14 8.44 -7.44 -3.62
C GLY A 14 7.58 -6.41 -2.91
N SER A 15 8.22 -5.37 -2.41
CA SER A 15 7.52 -4.25 -1.79
C SER A 15 6.64 -3.51 -2.79
N THR A 16 5.69 -2.72 -2.29
CA THR A 16 4.84 -1.84 -3.12
C THR A 16 5.68 -0.95 -4.04
N GLU A 17 6.77 -0.39 -3.51
CA GLU A 17 7.68 0.45 -4.29
C GLU A 17 8.40 -0.34 -5.39
N PHE A 18 8.82 -1.58 -5.11
CA PHE A 18 9.41 -2.46 -6.11
C PHE A 18 8.45 -2.74 -7.26
N ILE A 19 7.18 -3.08 -6.94
CA ILE A 19 6.14 -3.33 -7.95
C ILE A 19 5.90 -2.10 -8.81
N LEU A 20 5.74 -0.92 -8.20
CA LEU A 20 5.59 0.35 -8.90
C LEU A 20 6.74 0.60 -9.88
N LYS A 21 7.98 0.53 -9.40
CA LYS A 21 9.18 0.76 -10.22
C LYS A 21 9.32 -0.26 -11.35
N THR A 22 8.95 -1.52 -11.10
CA THR A 22 8.99 -2.58 -12.11
C THR A 22 8.03 -2.28 -13.26
N ILE A 23 6.80 -1.92 -12.95
CA ILE A 23 5.77 -1.58 -13.96
C ILE A 23 6.16 -0.29 -14.71
N GLN A 24 6.62 0.73 -14.01
CA GLN A 24 7.05 1.99 -14.62
C GLN A 24 8.20 1.80 -15.60
N LYS A 25 9.18 0.95 -15.27
CA LYS A 25 10.36 0.67 -16.11
C LYS A 25 10.11 -0.36 -17.21
N SER A 26 8.99 -1.05 -17.22
CA SER A 26 8.67 -2.05 -18.23
C SER A 26 8.46 -1.42 -19.60
N GLU A 27 8.52 -2.23 -20.63
CA GLU A 27 8.26 -1.79 -22.01
C GLU A 27 6.83 -1.28 -22.20
N LYS A 28 6.61 -0.43 -23.20
CA LYS A 28 5.28 0.03 -23.58
C LYS A 28 4.42 -1.13 -24.07
N ASN A 29 3.11 -0.98 -23.95
CA ASN A 29 2.11 -1.97 -24.38
C ASN A 29 2.17 -3.31 -23.61
N THR A 30 2.74 -3.34 -22.41
CA THR A 30 2.75 -4.53 -21.55
C THR A 30 1.45 -4.68 -20.76
N LYS A 31 1.18 -5.91 -20.32
CA LYS A 31 0.00 -6.25 -19.50
C LYS A 31 0.45 -6.76 -18.14
N TRP A 32 -0.17 -6.24 -17.09
CA TRP A 32 0.17 -6.52 -15.71
C TRP A 32 -1.05 -6.91 -14.90
N LEU A 33 -0.98 -8.03 -14.19
CA LEU A 33 -1.90 -8.41 -13.13
C LEU A 33 -1.22 -8.14 -11.78
N VAL A 34 -1.80 -7.28 -10.97
CA VAL A 34 -1.18 -6.80 -9.74
C VAL A 34 -1.99 -7.18 -8.52
N GLY A 35 -1.35 -7.91 -7.60
CA GLY A 35 -1.93 -8.37 -6.33
C GLY A 35 -1.50 -7.46 -5.18
N THR A 36 -2.09 -6.29 -5.06
CA THR A 36 -1.89 -5.36 -3.94
C THR A 36 -3.20 -4.62 -3.63
N GLU A 37 -3.16 -3.46 -3.00
CA GLU A 37 -4.35 -2.68 -2.67
C GLU A 37 -4.98 -2.06 -3.95
N LEU A 38 -6.32 -2.12 -4.03
CA LEU A 38 -7.09 -1.78 -5.24
C LEU A 38 -6.89 -0.33 -5.69
N ASN A 39 -6.90 0.65 -4.77
CA ASN A 39 -6.78 2.07 -5.13
C ASN A 39 -5.39 2.38 -5.71
N LEU A 40 -4.35 1.71 -5.22
CA LEU A 40 -3.02 1.81 -5.79
C LEU A 40 -2.98 1.26 -7.22
N VAL A 41 -3.60 0.10 -7.46
CA VAL A 41 -3.66 -0.49 -8.81
C VAL A 41 -4.43 0.40 -9.78
N ASN A 42 -5.56 0.96 -9.36
CA ASN A 42 -6.35 1.88 -10.17
C ASN A 42 -5.58 3.16 -10.52
N ARG A 43 -4.86 3.73 -9.54
CA ARG A 43 -4.00 4.89 -9.76
C ARG A 43 -2.91 4.57 -10.79
N LEU A 44 -2.21 3.45 -10.60
CA LEU A 44 -1.14 3.02 -11.50
C LEU A 44 -1.67 2.73 -12.91
N ALA A 45 -2.84 2.12 -13.03
CA ALA A 45 -3.51 1.89 -14.33
C ALA A 45 -3.77 3.21 -15.08
N ASN A 46 -4.23 4.23 -14.37
CA ASN A 46 -4.47 5.55 -14.95
C ASN A 46 -3.16 6.24 -15.36
N GLU A 47 -2.14 6.19 -14.52
CA GLU A 47 -0.82 6.78 -14.81
C GLU A 47 -0.14 6.13 -16.02
N MET A 48 -0.24 4.80 -16.15
CA MET A 48 0.42 4.03 -17.20
C MET A 48 -0.36 3.95 -18.52
N LYS A 49 -1.59 4.46 -18.56
CA LYS A 49 -2.46 4.40 -19.74
C LYS A 49 -1.84 5.09 -20.97
N SER A 50 -1.16 6.22 -20.77
CA SER A 50 -0.50 6.96 -21.85
C SER A 50 0.64 6.20 -22.52
N GLU A 51 1.21 5.20 -21.83
CA GLU A 51 2.27 4.33 -22.35
C GLU A 51 1.70 3.03 -22.97
N GLY A 52 0.37 2.91 -23.06
CA GLY A 52 -0.30 1.71 -23.57
C GLY A 52 -0.21 0.51 -22.62
N LYS A 53 0.27 0.67 -21.40
CA LYS A 53 0.36 -0.40 -20.41
C LYS A 53 -1.03 -0.69 -19.82
N LEU A 54 -1.41 -1.96 -19.81
CA LEU A 54 -2.64 -2.42 -19.18
C LEU A 54 -2.32 -2.96 -17.80
N VAL A 55 -2.73 -2.24 -16.77
CA VAL A 55 -2.56 -2.65 -15.37
C VAL A 55 -3.91 -3.02 -14.80
N GLN A 56 -4.05 -4.25 -14.29
CA GLN A 56 -5.30 -4.78 -13.77
C GLN A 56 -5.10 -5.35 -12.37
N PHE A 57 -6.13 -5.19 -11.54
CA PHE A 57 -6.20 -5.83 -10.24
C PHE A 57 -6.41 -7.33 -10.40
N MET A 58 -5.65 -8.14 -9.65
CA MET A 58 -5.62 -9.61 -9.83
C MET A 58 -6.90 -10.30 -9.33
N SER A 59 -7.63 -9.74 -8.39
CA SER A 59 -8.84 -10.34 -7.85
C SER A 59 -10.08 -9.92 -8.63
N HIS A 60 -10.98 -10.88 -8.88
CA HIS A 60 -12.32 -10.60 -9.43
C HIS A 60 -13.30 -10.05 -8.37
N VAL A 61 -12.95 -10.16 -7.09
CA VAL A 61 -13.75 -9.64 -5.98
C VAL A 61 -13.06 -8.37 -5.49
N VAL A 62 -13.82 -7.30 -5.35
CA VAL A 62 -13.32 -6.06 -4.74
C VAL A 62 -12.96 -6.36 -3.29
N CYS A 63 -11.67 -6.45 -3.01
CA CYS A 63 -11.13 -6.61 -1.67
C CYS A 63 -10.49 -5.29 -1.27
N GLU A 64 -11.24 -4.45 -0.60
CA GLU A 64 -10.69 -3.26 0.05
C GLU A 64 -10.13 -3.64 1.42
N CYS A 65 -8.97 -3.12 1.74
CA CYS A 65 -8.45 -3.22 3.09
C CYS A 65 -9.35 -2.41 4.03
N SER A 66 -10.09 -3.09 4.89
CA SER A 66 -11.07 -2.45 5.79
C SER A 66 -10.45 -1.41 6.75
N THR A 67 -9.16 -1.51 7.03
CA THR A 67 -8.43 -0.53 7.84
C THR A 67 -8.01 0.69 7.02
N MET A 68 -7.57 0.50 5.78
CA MET A 68 -7.21 1.62 4.90
C MET A 68 -8.44 2.37 4.40
N ALA A 69 -9.55 1.69 4.16
CA ALA A 69 -10.81 2.30 3.75
C ALA A 69 -11.41 3.27 4.80
N ARG A 70 -10.94 3.20 6.05
CA ARG A 70 -11.32 4.16 7.12
C ARG A 70 -10.57 5.50 7.02
N ILE A 71 -9.51 5.56 6.22
CA ILE A 71 -8.76 6.78 5.98
C ILE A 71 -9.34 7.45 4.73
N ASP A 72 -10.46 8.12 4.91
CA ASP A 72 -11.14 8.87 3.87
C ASP A 72 -10.88 10.39 4.00
N PRO A 73 -11.18 11.19 2.98
CA PRO A 73 -10.98 12.64 3.00
C PRO A 73 -11.72 13.34 4.14
N GLN A 74 -12.88 12.86 4.54
CA GLN A 74 -13.71 13.46 5.59
C GLN A 74 -13.05 13.26 6.96
N HIS A 75 -12.58 12.07 7.28
CA HIS A 75 -11.83 11.79 8.51
C HIS A 75 -10.48 12.52 8.53
N LEU A 76 -9.82 12.64 7.40
CA LEU A 76 -8.58 13.44 7.31
C LEU A 76 -8.85 14.91 7.60
N ALA A 77 -9.85 15.50 6.94
CA ALA A 77 -10.24 16.89 7.17
C ALA A 77 -10.61 17.15 8.65
N TRP A 78 -11.44 16.27 9.22
CA TRP A 78 -11.82 16.34 10.63
C TRP A 78 -10.60 16.27 11.57
N THR A 79 -9.65 15.40 11.29
CA THR A 79 -8.42 15.28 12.09
C THR A 79 -7.58 16.56 12.01
N LEU A 80 -7.37 17.10 10.80
CA LEU A 80 -6.61 18.32 10.58
C LEU A 80 -7.26 19.54 11.24
N GLU A 81 -8.58 19.69 11.14
CA GLU A 81 -9.31 20.77 11.80
C GLU A 81 -9.18 20.72 13.33
N ASN A 82 -9.19 19.51 13.91
CA ASN A 82 -9.01 19.36 15.35
C ASN A 82 -7.58 19.65 15.79
N ILE A 83 -6.58 19.30 14.98
CA ILE A 83 -5.18 19.71 15.24
C ILE A 83 -5.05 21.23 15.24
N LEU A 84 -5.66 21.92 14.26
CA LEU A 84 -5.63 23.40 14.19
C LEU A 84 -6.32 24.08 15.38
N LYS A 85 -7.26 23.39 16.04
CA LYS A 85 -7.96 23.87 17.23
C LYS A 85 -7.28 23.48 18.54
N ASP A 86 -6.07 22.93 18.51
CA ASP A 86 -5.36 22.36 19.66
C ASP A 86 -6.16 21.28 20.43
N THR A 87 -7.08 20.61 19.76
CA THR A 87 -7.89 19.51 20.29
C THR A 87 -7.68 18.21 19.50
N PRO A 88 -6.44 17.70 19.43
CA PRO A 88 -6.13 16.56 18.57
C PRO A 88 -6.97 15.34 18.93
N VAL A 89 -7.49 14.68 17.90
CA VAL A 89 -8.29 13.46 18.00
C VAL A 89 -7.47 12.25 17.57
N ASN A 90 -7.94 11.05 17.92
CA ASN A 90 -7.30 9.79 17.53
C ASN A 90 -5.82 9.66 17.97
N ILE A 91 -5.46 10.25 19.11
CA ILE A 91 -4.11 10.12 19.66
C ILE A 91 -3.84 8.68 20.06
N ILE A 92 -2.84 8.08 19.44
CA ILE A 92 -2.38 6.74 19.78
C ILE A 92 -1.28 6.82 20.83
N LYS A 93 -1.45 6.11 21.94
CA LYS A 93 -0.46 5.97 23.01
C LYS A 93 -0.01 4.53 23.08
N VAL A 94 1.27 4.28 22.87
CA VAL A 94 1.87 2.95 22.96
C VAL A 94 2.67 2.86 24.26
N LYS A 95 2.56 1.74 24.98
CA LYS A 95 3.37 1.50 26.18
C LYS A 95 4.86 1.46 25.80
N GLU A 96 5.72 2.03 26.65
CA GLU A 96 7.15 2.11 26.37
C GLU A 96 7.80 0.73 26.14
N SER A 97 7.38 -0.29 26.89
CA SER A 97 7.84 -1.66 26.72
C SER A 97 7.50 -2.23 25.35
N GLU A 98 6.29 -1.98 24.87
CA GLU A 98 5.83 -2.42 23.54
C GLU A 98 6.55 -1.64 22.43
N ALA A 99 6.72 -0.32 22.59
CA ALA A 99 7.44 0.52 21.65
C ALA A 99 8.91 0.07 21.47
N LYS A 100 9.59 -0.30 22.55
CA LYS A 100 10.97 -0.83 22.50
C LYS A 100 11.06 -2.14 21.72
N LEU A 101 10.13 -3.06 21.95
CA LEU A 101 10.10 -4.35 21.24
C LEU A 101 9.72 -4.16 19.76
N ALA A 102 8.76 -3.30 19.46
CA ALA A 102 8.37 -2.98 18.09
C ALA A 102 9.52 -2.32 17.32
N LYS A 103 10.25 -1.38 17.95
CA LYS A 103 11.43 -0.78 17.36
C LYS A 103 12.52 -1.81 17.06
N LEU A 104 12.82 -2.71 18.01
CA LEU A 104 13.80 -3.77 17.81
C LEU A 104 13.42 -4.69 16.63
N ALA A 105 12.13 -5.04 16.52
CA ALA A 105 11.63 -5.86 15.41
C ALA A 105 11.76 -5.13 14.06
N LEU A 106 11.45 -3.83 14.03
CA LEU A 106 11.61 -3.00 12.84
C LEU A 106 13.07 -2.88 12.41
N ASP A 107 13.97 -2.59 13.36
CA ASP A 107 15.41 -2.47 13.10
C ASP A 107 15.95 -3.78 12.46
N ARG A 108 15.60 -4.95 13.05
CA ARG A 108 15.96 -6.25 12.49
C ARG A 108 15.40 -6.52 11.10
N MET A 109 14.19 -6.07 10.82
CA MET A 109 13.59 -6.20 9.50
C MET A 109 14.35 -5.37 8.45
N LEU A 110 14.75 -4.15 8.82
CA LEU A 110 15.51 -3.25 7.92
C LEU A 110 16.93 -3.76 7.67
N ASP A 111 17.52 -4.48 8.61
CA ASP A 111 18.87 -5.08 8.44
C ASP A 111 18.88 -6.25 7.44
N VAL A 112 17.72 -6.83 7.12
CA VAL A 112 17.57 -7.97 6.19
C VAL A 112 17.19 -7.54 4.78
N THR A 113 16.76 -6.31 4.60
CA THR A 113 16.36 -5.74 3.30
C THR A 113 17.47 -4.92 2.67
#